data_588f88f4bc838889b027f2b7ce789593
#
_entry.id   588f88f4bc838889b027f2b7ce789593
#
_cell.length_a   1.000
_cell.length_b   1.000
_cell.length_c   1.000
_cell.angle_alpha   90.00
_cell.angle_beta   90.00
_cell.angle_gamma   90.00
#
_symmetry.space_group_name_H-M   'P 1'
#
loop_
_entity.id
_entity.type
_entity.pdbx_description
1 polymer ?
#
loop_
_entity_poly.entity_id
_entity_poly.type
_entity_poly.pdbx_seq_one_letter_code
_entity_poly.pdbx_strand_id
1 'polypeptide(L)'
;MTRRTSAIKRAAKTPETDVRYCHILQVLTDWIGTTVMVVIGGRGLAKSTVIQALRSYRCVYDMPGAAFAFVSNTYVNLQDNIMPAVQKGWGLLGWAEGRDYIKYKRPPESWRRRCSVIVDDYRNAISFPNGCVIFLGSLDNPSLLAGKSVVHLFMDEAKYDKEQKVNRAFPILRGDALAYGNSVLFLGITITTDMPDITEGEFDWFFRYADEMDADRIYNIARVACALNEELLEMESIKRRANSSQLRIRRQQERIDRLQAGLWKMRKGQTFFFNASSLVNVQILTVEYIRRLLSGTLEMHEAMKSVFGMRPGLKRELRFYTLWSETHKYYDGTADGVAATNSSQLRYLHQHRPIEAGMDFGNQTSLVIGQYDNPSLYRIHKSMYVLAPQSIRQLADQFLLFFAGHGNKVLDFYYDRAG
;
A
#
# COMPACT_ATOMS: atom_id res chain seq x y z
N MET A 1 -30.36 -55.67 -27.36
CA MET A 1 -29.13 -55.59 -26.54
C MET A 1 -28.88 -54.12 -26.19
N THR A 2 -29.36 -53.73 -25.03
CA THR A 2 -29.33 -52.35 -24.54
C THR A 2 -28.16 -52.22 -23.54
N ARG A 3 -27.11 -51.49 -23.90
CA ARG A 3 -26.00 -51.19 -22.98
C ARG A 3 -26.43 -50.06 -22.04
N ARG A 4 -26.65 -50.36 -20.77
CA ARG A 4 -26.73 -49.41 -19.66
C ARG A 4 -25.35 -48.87 -19.41
N THR A 5 -25.10 -47.59 -19.74
CA THR A 5 -23.95 -46.82 -19.26
C THR A 5 -24.26 -46.34 -17.84
N SER A 6 -23.65 -46.99 -16.85
CA SER A 6 -23.67 -46.52 -15.47
C SER A 6 -22.86 -45.22 -15.35
N ALA A 7 -23.57 -44.12 -15.18
CA ALA A 7 -22.97 -42.84 -14.75
C ALA A 7 -22.42 -43.03 -13.36
N ILE A 8 -21.10 -43.16 -13.26
CA ILE A 8 -20.39 -43.11 -12.00
C ILE A 8 -20.56 -41.68 -11.45
N LYS A 9 -21.42 -41.53 -10.44
CA LYS A 9 -21.50 -40.34 -9.63
C LYS A 9 -20.10 -40.17 -9.00
N ARG A 10 -19.27 -39.30 -9.54
CA ARG A 10 -18.10 -38.80 -8.81
C ARG A 10 -18.64 -38.12 -7.54
N ALA A 11 -18.46 -38.77 -6.40
CA ALA A 11 -18.62 -38.14 -5.10
C ALA A 11 -17.77 -36.86 -5.15
N ALA A 12 -18.36 -35.71 -4.81
CA ALA A 12 -17.63 -34.47 -4.64
C ALA A 12 -16.53 -34.75 -3.61
N LYS A 13 -15.28 -34.83 -4.06
CA LYS A 13 -14.13 -34.88 -3.16
C LYS A 13 -14.26 -33.67 -2.24
N THR A 14 -14.39 -33.92 -0.97
CA THR A 14 -14.17 -32.90 0.07
C THR A 14 -12.83 -32.23 -0.28
N PRO A 15 -12.74 -30.90 -0.33
CA PRO A 15 -11.49 -30.25 -0.68
C PRO A 15 -10.42 -30.74 0.28
N GLU A 16 -9.46 -31.47 -0.26
CA GLU A 16 -8.28 -31.91 0.48
C GLU A 16 -7.56 -30.65 0.92
N THR A 17 -7.40 -30.45 2.22
CA THR A 17 -6.67 -29.29 2.75
C THR A 17 -5.23 -29.43 2.33
N ASP A 18 -4.79 -28.55 1.46
CA ASP A 18 -3.45 -28.54 0.91
C ASP A 18 -2.56 -27.70 1.83
N VAL A 19 -1.61 -28.34 2.50
CA VAL A 19 -0.61 -27.63 3.31
C VAL A 19 0.44 -27.04 2.38
N ARG A 20 0.45 -25.71 2.27
CA ARG A 20 1.41 -24.97 1.42
C ARG A 20 2.42 -24.24 2.27
N TYR A 21 3.69 -24.39 1.92
CA TYR A 21 4.73 -23.50 2.42
C TYR A 21 4.69 -22.22 1.62
N CYS A 22 4.19 -21.16 2.24
CA CYS A 22 3.97 -19.89 1.60
C CYS A 22 5.14 -18.92 1.85
N HIS A 23 5.43 -18.09 0.86
CA HIS A 23 6.30 -16.94 1.03
C HIS A 23 5.72 -15.97 2.07
N ILE A 24 6.58 -15.30 2.86
CA ILE A 24 6.13 -14.42 3.96
C ILE A 24 5.13 -13.35 3.50
N LEU A 25 5.28 -12.79 2.30
CA LEU A 25 4.32 -11.81 1.78
C LEU A 25 2.96 -12.43 1.47
N GLN A 26 2.93 -13.70 1.03
CA GLN A 26 1.69 -14.41 0.80
C GLN A 26 0.98 -14.68 2.13
N VAL A 27 1.74 -15.08 3.15
CA VAL A 27 1.23 -15.27 4.51
C VAL A 27 0.68 -13.96 5.06
N LEU A 28 1.44 -12.86 4.99
CA LEU A 28 1.00 -11.55 5.46
C LEU A 28 -0.25 -11.07 4.72
N THR A 29 -0.28 -11.21 3.38
CA THR A 29 -1.42 -10.80 2.56
C THR A 29 -2.71 -11.53 2.96
N ASP A 30 -2.63 -12.84 3.21
CA ASP A 30 -3.77 -13.66 3.58
C ASP A 30 -4.14 -13.49 5.07
N TRP A 31 -3.16 -13.47 5.97
CA TRP A 31 -3.39 -13.37 7.40
C TRP A 31 -3.88 -11.97 7.83
N ILE A 32 -3.35 -10.92 7.25
CA ILE A 32 -3.83 -9.55 7.55
C ILE A 32 -5.17 -9.32 6.83
N GLY A 33 -5.25 -9.54 5.54
CA GLY A 33 -6.50 -9.61 4.77
C GLY A 33 -7.49 -8.45 4.99
N THR A 34 -7.00 -7.23 5.23
CA THR A 34 -7.80 -6.01 5.49
C THR A 34 -8.54 -5.52 4.25
N THR A 35 -9.49 -4.60 4.41
CA THR A 35 -10.24 -3.98 3.31
C THR A 35 -9.32 -3.20 2.38
N VAL A 36 -8.46 -2.34 2.94
CA VAL A 36 -7.44 -1.60 2.21
C VAL A 36 -6.07 -2.23 2.48
N MET A 37 -5.28 -2.41 1.41
CA MET A 37 -3.92 -2.94 1.52
C MET A 37 -2.99 -2.16 0.60
N VAL A 38 -1.96 -1.56 1.17
CA VAL A 38 -0.94 -0.79 0.46
C VAL A 38 0.42 -1.40 0.74
N VAL A 39 1.10 -1.87 -0.30
CA VAL A 39 2.42 -2.48 -0.16
C VAL A 39 3.43 -1.77 -1.05
N ILE A 40 4.41 -1.16 -0.39
CA ILE A 40 5.59 -0.60 -1.03
C ILE A 40 6.70 -1.64 -0.95
N GLY A 41 7.41 -1.85 -2.02
CA GLY A 41 8.45 -2.86 -1.96
C GLY A 41 9.45 -2.83 -3.10
N GLY A 42 10.66 -3.26 -2.80
CA GLY A 42 11.73 -3.31 -3.79
C GLY A 42 11.45 -4.23 -4.98
N ARG A 43 12.30 -4.12 -6.00
CA ARG A 43 12.24 -4.97 -7.20
C ARG A 43 12.39 -6.44 -6.84
N GLY A 44 11.57 -7.29 -7.46
CA GLY A 44 11.59 -8.72 -7.20
C GLY A 44 10.86 -9.14 -5.92
N LEU A 45 10.19 -8.23 -5.19
CA LEU A 45 9.36 -8.56 -4.03
C LEU A 45 8.12 -9.40 -4.38
N ALA A 46 7.83 -9.62 -5.65
CA ALA A 46 6.68 -10.36 -6.16
C ALA A 46 5.32 -9.67 -5.87
N LYS A 47 5.28 -8.35 -5.84
CA LYS A 47 4.06 -7.55 -5.57
C LYS A 47 2.88 -7.97 -6.45
N SER A 48 3.05 -7.97 -7.77
CA SER A 48 1.98 -8.32 -8.73
C SER A 48 1.67 -9.82 -8.70
N THR A 49 2.71 -10.68 -8.67
CA THR A 49 2.58 -12.14 -8.73
C THR A 49 2.01 -12.74 -7.44
N VAL A 50 2.30 -12.15 -6.28
CA VAL A 50 1.85 -12.68 -4.98
C VAL A 50 0.70 -11.84 -4.43
N ILE A 51 0.89 -10.52 -4.25
CA ILE A 51 -0.08 -9.70 -3.52
C ILE A 51 -1.31 -9.43 -4.38
N GLN A 52 -1.13 -8.86 -5.57
CA GLN A 52 -2.26 -8.55 -6.48
C GLN A 52 -3.00 -9.81 -6.91
N ALA A 53 -2.24 -10.88 -7.22
CA ALA A 53 -2.84 -12.15 -7.62
C ALA A 53 -3.67 -12.79 -6.49
N LEU A 54 -3.14 -12.85 -5.26
CA LEU A 54 -3.85 -13.45 -4.12
C LEU A 54 -5.08 -12.62 -3.73
N ARG A 55 -4.95 -11.30 -3.71
CA ARG A 55 -6.06 -10.40 -3.37
C ARG A 55 -7.19 -10.48 -4.40
N SER A 56 -6.86 -10.46 -5.69
CA SER A 56 -7.87 -10.63 -6.75
C SER A 56 -8.49 -12.03 -6.75
N TYR A 57 -7.70 -13.06 -6.49
CA TYR A 57 -8.19 -14.43 -6.27
C TYR A 57 -9.22 -14.48 -5.15
N ARG A 58 -8.93 -13.89 -3.98
CA ARG A 58 -9.86 -13.82 -2.85
C ARG A 58 -11.11 -13.02 -3.18
N CYS A 59 -11.00 -11.89 -3.86
CA CYS A 59 -12.16 -11.10 -4.30
C CYS A 59 -13.12 -11.90 -5.18
N VAL A 60 -12.59 -12.67 -6.13
CA VAL A 60 -13.41 -13.51 -7.03
C VAL A 60 -14.13 -14.62 -6.28
N TYR A 61 -13.49 -15.23 -5.27
CA TYR A 61 -14.14 -16.26 -4.46
C TYR A 61 -15.15 -15.69 -3.46
N ASP A 62 -14.82 -14.60 -2.79
CA ASP A 62 -15.66 -14.02 -1.73
C ASP A 62 -16.92 -13.33 -2.26
N MET A 63 -16.86 -12.79 -3.47
CA MET A 63 -17.93 -11.97 -4.06
C MET A 63 -18.34 -12.48 -5.46
N PRO A 64 -18.94 -13.68 -5.57
CA PRO A 64 -19.33 -14.25 -6.85
C PRO A 64 -20.34 -13.37 -7.60
N GLY A 65 -20.08 -13.08 -8.89
CA GLY A 65 -20.89 -12.19 -9.72
C GLY A 65 -20.53 -10.71 -9.61
N ALA A 66 -19.55 -10.36 -8.78
CA ALA A 66 -19.11 -8.98 -8.63
C ALA A 66 -18.21 -8.50 -9.77
N ALA A 67 -18.16 -7.18 -9.95
CA ALA A 67 -17.23 -6.52 -10.84
C ALA A 67 -16.08 -5.90 -10.04
N PHE A 68 -14.87 -6.01 -10.59
CA PHE A 68 -13.64 -5.45 -10.05
C PHE A 68 -12.93 -4.63 -11.11
N ALA A 69 -11.95 -3.81 -10.76
CA ALA A 69 -11.10 -3.13 -11.72
C ALA A 69 -9.62 -3.21 -11.36
N PHE A 70 -8.78 -3.49 -12.35
CA PHE A 70 -7.36 -3.18 -12.32
C PHE A 70 -7.11 -1.89 -13.05
N VAL A 71 -6.39 -0.98 -12.44
CA VAL A 71 -6.01 0.32 -13.02
C VAL A 71 -4.52 0.55 -12.92
N SER A 72 -3.99 1.23 -13.92
CA SER A 72 -2.60 1.71 -13.96
C SER A 72 -2.55 3.01 -14.76
N ASN A 73 -1.42 3.70 -14.76
CA ASN A 73 -1.22 4.93 -15.53
C ASN A 73 -1.60 4.75 -17.00
N THR A 74 -1.09 3.70 -17.66
CA THR A 74 -1.39 3.39 -19.06
C THR A 74 -1.99 2.00 -19.23
N TYR A 75 -2.82 1.83 -20.24
CA TYR A 75 -3.42 0.54 -20.57
C TYR A 75 -2.36 -0.47 -21.06
N VAL A 76 -1.36 -0.02 -21.81
CA VAL A 76 -0.24 -0.85 -22.27
C VAL A 76 0.54 -1.44 -21.11
N ASN A 77 0.90 -0.62 -20.11
CA ASN A 77 1.59 -1.11 -18.93
C ASN A 77 0.76 -2.15 -18.16
N LEU A 78 -0.54 -1.92 -18.07
CA LEU A 78 -1.44 -2.87 -17.41
C LEU A 78 -1.49 -4.21 -18.15
N GLN A 79 -1.60 -4.17 -19.47
CA GLN A 79 -1.78 -5.37 -20.31
C GLN A 79 -0.47 -6.16 -20.48
N ASP A 80 0.63 -5.48 -20.71
CA ASP A 80 1.90 -6.11 -21.11
C ASP A 80 2.81 -6.46 -19.92
N ASN A 81 2.69 -5.73 -18.80
CA ASN A 81 3.57 -5.91 -17.64
C ASN A 81 2.82 -6.45 -16.42
N ILE A 82 1.72 -5.80 -16.02
CA ILE A 82 1.04 -6.11 -14.75
C ILE A 82 0.24 -7.40 -14.87
N MET A 83 -0.65 -7.50 -15.85
CA MET A 83 -1.54 -8.66 -15.96
C MET A 83 -0.83 -9.98 -16.20
N PRO A 84 0.24 -10.08 -17.00
CA PRO A 84 1.00 -11.32 -17.09
C PRO A 84 1.58 -11.80 -15.76
N ALA A 85 2.06 -10.87 -14.92
CA ALA A 85 2.57 -11.20 -13.59
C ALA A 85 1.44 -11.68 -12.64
N VAL A 86 0.28 -11.03 -12.67
CA VAL A 86 -0.91 -11.43 -11.90
C VAL A 86 -1.39 -12.81 -12.36
N GLN A 87 -1.49 -13.06 -13.68
CA GLN A 87 -1.89 -14.35 -14.23
C GLN A 87 -0.92 -15.47 -13.87
N LYS A 88 0.40 -15.19 -13.85
CA LYS A 88 1.40 -16.13 -13.33
C LYS A 88 1.08 -16.48 -11.87
N GLY A 89 0.73 -15.51 -11.06
CA GLY A 89 0.30 -15.73 -9.67
C GLY A 89 -0.96 -16.56 -9.57
N TRP A 90 -1.97 -16.30 -10.41
CA TRP A 90 -3.18 -17.14 -10.48
C TRP A 90 -2.85 -18.58 -10.87
N GLY A 91 -1.90 -18.79 -11.80
CA GLY A 91 -1.40 -20.12 -12.15
C GLY A 91 -0.79 -20.86 -10.96
N LEU A 92 -0.02 -20.17 -10.11
CA LEU A 92 0.51 -20.72 -8.86
C LEU A 92 -0.59 -21.07 -7.84
N LEU A 93 -1.72 -20.37 -7.89
CA LEU A 93 -2.92 -20.66 -7.09
C LEU A 93 -3.83 -21.74 -7.72
N GLY A 94 -3.45 -22.28 -8.88
CA GLY A 94 -4.15 -23.38 -9.56
C GLY A 94 -5.16 -22.95 -10.62
N TRP A 95 -5.27 -21.65 -10.94
CA TRP A 95 -6.12 -21.19 -12.04
C TRP A 95 -5.46 -21.32 -13.40
N ALA A 96 -6.25 -21.72 -14.39
CA ALA A 96 -5.81 -21.84 -15.78
C ALA A 96 -6.76 -21.07 -16.73
N GLU A 97 -6.18 -20.38 -17.72
CA GLU A 97 -6.97 -19.73 -18.76
C GLU A 97 -7.80 -20.76 -19.54
N GLY A 98 -9.00 -20.40 -19.87
CA GLY A 98 -9.98 -21.28 -20.55
C GLY A 98 -10.78 -22.16 -19.61
N ARG A 99 -10.29 -22.48 -18.41
CA ARG A 99 -10.99 -23.26 -17.38
C ARG A 99 -11.55 -22.36 -16.26
N ASP A 100 -10.73 -21.50 -15.67
CA ASP A 100 -11.06 -20.72 -14.48
C ASP A 100 -11.25 -19.23 -14.80
N TYR A 101 -10.73 -18.76 -15.93
CA TYR A 101 -10.99 -17.42 -16.44
C TYR A 101 -10.80 -17.36 -17.96
N ILE A 102 -11.41 -16.35 -18.57
CA ILE A 102 -11.25 -16.01 -20.01
C ILE A 102 -10.98 -14.51 -20.10
N LYS A 103 -9.98 -14.14 -20.90
CA LYS A 103 -9.58 -12.75 -21.10
C LYS A 103 -9.91 -12.24 -22.49
N TYR A 104 -10.28 -10.97 -22.58
CA TYR A 104 -10.43 -10.17 -23.79
C TYR A 104 -11.48 -10.67 -24.80
N LYS A 105 -12.34 -11.57 -24.39
CA LYS A 105 -13.44 -12.10 -25.21
C LYS A 105 -14.63 -12.51 -24.35
N ARG A 106 -15.78 -12.60 -24.98
CA ARG A 106 -17.02 -13.01 -24.35
C ARG A 106 -16.90 -14.43 -23.76
N PRO A 107 -17.32 -14.63 -22.48
CA PRO A 107 -17.31 -15.96 -21.88
C PRO A 107 -18.26 -16.92 -22.56
N PRO A 108 -18.03 -18.25 -22.47
CA PRO A 108 -18.90 -19.26 -23.03
C PRO A 108 -20.31 -19.18 -22.44
N GLU A 109 -21.31 -19.56 -23.23
CA GLU A 109 -22.72 -19.61 -22.78
C GLU A 109 -22.93 -20.64 -21.63
N SER A 110 -22.07 -21.64 -21.54
CA SER A 110 -22.07 -22.61 -20.45
C SER A 110 -21.77 -21.98 -19.05
N TRP A 111 -21.19 -20.80 -19.00
CA TRP A 111 -21.00 -20.05 -17.76
C TRP A 111 -22.30 -19.30 -17.41
N ARG A 112 -23.18 -20.00 -16.66
CA ARG A 112 -24.57 -19.57 -16.39
C ARG A 112 -24.68 -18.31 -15.54
N ARG A 113 -23.77 -18.10 -14.60
CA ARG A 113 -23.81 -16.94 -13.72
C ARG A 113 -23.30 -15.73 -14.46
N ARG A 114 -24.04 -14.63 -14.34
CA ARG A 114 -23.68 -13.35 -14.98
C ARG A 114 -23.14 -12.37 -13.93
N CYS A 115 -22.37 -11.41 -14.40
CA CYS A 115 -21.91 -10.28 -13.58
C CYS A 115 -23.12 -9.42 -13.15
N SER A 116 -23.01 -8.81 -11.97
CA SER A 116 -23.98 -7.82 -11.47
C SER A 116 -24.00 -6.53 -12.32
N VAL A 117 -22.93 -6.29 -13.07
CA VAL A 117 -22.79 -5.17 -13.98
C VAL A 117 -22.92 -5.68 -15.43
N ILE A 118 -23.65 -4.94 -16.27
CA ILE A 118 -23.76 -5.25 -17.69
C ILE A 118 -22.40 -5.06 -18.35
N VAL A 119 -21.96 -6.06 -19.10
CA VAL A 119 -20.70 -6.07 -19.85
C VAL A 119 -21.01 -6.13 -21.33
N ASP A 120 -20.99 -4.98 -22.01
CA ASP A 120 -21.23 -4.90 -23.45
C ASP A 120 -19.96 -5.20 -24.26
N ASP A 121 -18.81 -4.77 -23.75
CA ASP A 121 -17.51 -4.95 -24.39
C ASP A 121 -16.54 -5.72 -23.48
N TYR A 122 -16.11 -6.88 -23.97
CA TYR A 122 -15.18 -7.76 -23.27
C TYR A 122 -13.71 -7.56 -23.62
N ARG A 123 -13.38 -6.68 -24.57
CA ARG A 123 -11.98 -6.46 -25.01
C ARG A 123 -11.04 -6.03 -23.87
N ASN A 124 -11.60 -5.36 -22.86
CA ASN A 124 -10.85 -4.90 -21.68
C ASN A 124 -11.37 -5.58 -20.40
N ALA A 125 -11.76 -6.84 -20.51
CA ALA A 125 -12.34 -7.58 -19.39
C ALA A 125 -11.77 -8.99 -19.28
N ILE A 126 -11.70 -9.48 -18.04
CA ILE A 126 -11.42 -10.87 -17.70
C ILE A 126 -12.65 -11.42 -16.99
N SER A 127 -13.21 -12.50 -17.51
CA SER A 127 -14.44 -13.12 -17.01
C SER A 127 -14.16 -14.43 -16.32
N PHE A 128 -14.97 -14.75 -15.29
CA PHE A 128 -14.87 -15.95 -14.48
C PHE A 128 -16.16 -16.78 -14.52
N PRO A 129 -16.10 -18.11 -14.33
CA PRO A 129 -17.27 -19.00 -14.34
C PRO A 129 -18.33 -18.65 -13.30
N ASN A 130 -17.93 -18.08 -12.17
CA ASN A 130 -18.83 -17.66 -11.10
C ASN A 130 -19.51 -16.31 -11.37
N GLY A 131 -19.35 -15.75 -12.57
CA GLY A 131 -19.95 -14.50 -13.01
C GLY A 131 -19.17 -13.25 -12.65
N CYS A 132 -18.05 -13.35 -11.98
CA CYS A 132 -17.16 -12.20 -11.72
C CYS A 132 -16.56 -11.68 -13.02
N VAL A 133 -16.30 -10.37 -13.03
CA VAL A 133 -15.58 -9.71 -14.13
C VAL A 133 -14.56 -8.74 -13.54
N ILE A 134 -13.36 -8.78 -14.07
CA ILE A 134 -12.32 -7.77 -13.78
C ILE A 134 -12.19 -6.89 -15.01
N PHE A 135 -12.48 -5.59 -14.87
CA PHE A 135 -12.24 -4.59 -15.90
C PHE A 135 -10.81 -4.09 -15.84
N LEU A 136 -10.22 -3.87 -17.01
CA LEU A 136 -8.90 -3.27 -17.14
C LEU A 136 -9.07 -1.83 -17.61
N GLY A 137 -8.47 -0.88 -16.87
CA GLY A 137 -8.61 0.54 -17.16
C GLY A 137 -7.33 1.32 -16.99
N SER A 138 -7.24 2.45 -17.69
CA SER A 138 -6.13 3.38 -17.57
C SER A 138 -6.59 4.67 -16.91
N LEU A 139 -5.76 5.22 -16.04
CA LEU A 139 -5.99 6.53 -15.43
C LEU A 139 -5.77 7.67 -16.42
N ASP A 140 -5.03 7.45 -17.50
CA ASP A 140 -4.87 8.40 -18.61
C ASP A 140 -6.13 8.47 -19.50
N ASN A 141 -6.90 7.36 -19.56
CA ASN A 141 -8.17 7.31 -20.26
C ASN A 141 -9.29 6.81 -19.33
N PRO A 142 -9.80 7.64 -18.43
CA PRO A 142 -10.81 7.25 -17.46
C PRO A 142 -12.17 6.87 -18.09
N SER A 143 -12.40 7.18 -19.37
CA SER A 143 -13.63 6.82 -20.08
C SER A 143 -13.85 5.30 -20.17
N LEU A 144 -12.79 4.49 -20.15
CA LEU A 144 -12.87 3.03 -20.13
C LEU A 144 -13.56 2.46 -18.89
N LEU A 145 -13.48 3.21 -17.78
CA LEU A 145 -14.10 2.83 -16.50
C LEU A 145 -15.33 3.68 -16.17
N ALA A 146 -15.58 4.76 -16.92
CA ALA A 146 -16.71 5.64 -16.66
C ALA A 146 -18.03 4.87 -16.69
N GLY A 147 -18.89 5.13 -15.72
CA GLY A 147 -20.21 4.46 -15.60
C GLY A 147 -20.17 3.04 -15.01
N LYS A 148 -19.00 2.42 -14.87
CA LYS A 148 -18.90 1.10 -14.24
C LYS A 148 -19.06 1.21 -12.72
N SER A 149 -19.56 0.13 -12.10
CA SER A 149 -19.69 0.00 -10.66
C SER A 149 -18.90 -1.22 -10.21
N VAL A 150 -17.82 -1.01 -9.47
CA VAL A 150 -16.94 -2.10 -9.02
C VAL A 150 -16.90 -2.17 -7.51
N VAL A 151 -16.59 -3.34 -6.96
CA VAL A 151 -16.57 -3.59 -5.51
C VAL A 151 -15.16 -3.61 -4.92
N HIS A 152 -14.14 -3.69 -5.78
CA HIS A 152 -12.74 -3.60 -5.35
C HIS A 152 -11.87 -3.03 -6.47
N LEU A 153 -10.87 -2.23 -6.08
CA LEU A 153 -9.94 -1.58 -6.99
C LEU A 153 -8.52 -2.11 -6.75
N PHE A 154 -7.86 -2.51 -7.82
CA PHE A 154 -6.46 -2.94 -7.81
C PHE A 154 -5.61 -1.93 -8.56
N MET A 155 -4.53 -1.48 -7.95
CA MET A 155 -3.56 -0.55 -8.54
C MET A 155 -2.16 -1.11 -8.38
N ASP A 156 -1.41 -1.20 -9.46
CA ASP A 156 0.00 -1.57 -9.44
C ASP A 156 0.83 -0.44 -10.04
N GLU A 157 2.05 -0.26 -9.56
CA GLU A 157 2.96 0.82 -9.94
C GLU A 157 2.40 2.23 -9.66
N ALA A 158 1.70 2.40 -8.53
CA ALA A 158 0.97 3.61 -8.14
C ALA A 158 1.84 4.88 -8.03
N LYS A 159 3.18 4.74 -7.93
CA LYS A 159 4.13 5.85 -7.92
C LYS A 159 4.11 6.69 -9.20
N TYR A 160 3.62 6.15 -10.31
CA TYR A 160 3.47 6.88 -11.58
C TYR A 160 2.13 7.60 -11.70
N ASP A 161 1.22 7.41 -10.75
CA ASP A 161 -0.14 7.92 -10.81
C ASP A 161 -0.29 9.22 -10.01
N LYS A 162 -0.72 10.29 -10.68
CA LYS A 162 -1.08 11.54 -9.99
C LYS A 162 -2.31 11.33 -9.12
N GLU A 163 -2.26 11.77 -7.86
CA GLU A 163 -3.38 11.64 -6.92
C GLU A 163 -4.71 12.16 -7.48
N GLN A 164 -4.69 13.28 -8.21
CA GLN A 164 -5.88 13.85 -8.84
C GLN A 164 -6.53 12.90 -9.86
N LYS A 165 -5.72 12.12 -10.62
CA LYS A 165 -6.24 11.14 -11.57
C LYS A 165 -6.86 9.95 -10.84
N VAL A 166 -6.20 9.50 -9.78
CA VAL A 166 -6.69 8.41 -8.91
C VAL A 166 -8.01 8.79 -8.26
N ASN A 167 -8.12 10.00 -7.71
CA ASN A 167 -9.34 10.51 -7.09
C ASN A 167 -10.52 10.60 -8.08
N ARG A 168 -10.26 10.81 -9.38
CA ARG A 168 -11.29 10.75 -10.43
C ARG A 168 -11.75 9.32 -10.73
N ALA A 169 -10.92 8.32 -10.47
CA ALA A 169 -11.29 6.91 -10.67
C ALA A 169 -12.08 6.34 -9.48
N PHE A 170 -11.86 6.82 -8.26
CA PHE A 170 -12.52 6.29 -7.05
C PHE A 170 -14.07 6.25 -7.10
N PRO A 171 -14.81 7.16 -7.75
CA PRO A 171 -16.26 7.08 -7.83
C PRO A 171 -16.83 5.81 -8.49
N ILE A 172 -16.01 5.04 -9.21
CA ILE A 172 -16.44 3.72 -9.71
C ILE A 172 -16.55 2.68 -8.60
N LEU A 173 -15.84 2.87 -7.46
CA LEU A 173 -15.85 1.99 -6.30
C LEU A 173 -17.11 2.26 -5.48
N ARG A 174 -18.22 1.66 -5.89
CA ARG A 174 -19.56 1.88 -5.30
C ARG A 174 -20.45 0.66 -5.21
N GLY A 175 -20.04 -0.48 -5.60
CA GLY A 175 -20.70 -1.77 -5.61
C GLY A 175 -22.03 -1.94 -4.84
N ASP A 176 -22.67 -3.07 -5.01
CA ASP A 176 -23.92 -3.40 -4.30
C ASP A 176 -23.65 -3.89 -2.87
N ALA A 177 -23.95 -3.05 -1.89
CA ALA A 177 -23.76 -3.35 -0.48
C ALA A 177 -24.67 -4.48 0.03
N LEU A 178 -25.88 -4.67 -0.54
CA LEU A 178 -26.76 -5.76 -0.15
C LEU A 178 -26.20 -7.12 -0.60
N ALA A 179 -25.61 -7.15 -1.79
CA ALA A 179 -25.04 -8.38 -2.35
C ALA A 179 -23.67 -8.72 -1.77
N TYR A 180 -22.80 -7.70 -1.55
CA TYR A 180 -21.37 -7.93 -1.28
C TYR A 180 -20.87 -7.31 0.03
N GLY A 181 -21.68 -6.51 0.72
CA GLY A 181 -21.28 -5.80 1.94
C GLY A 181 -20.82 -6.69 3.10
N ASN A 182 -21.06 -7.99 3.03
CA ASN A 182 -20.55 -8.95 4.01
C ASN A 182 -19.09 -9.36 3.77
N SER A 183 -18.52 -9.12 2.59
CA SER A 183 -17.09 -9.37 2.38
C SER A 183 -16.23 -8.30 3.07
N VAL A 184 -15.11 -8.72 3.65
CA VAL A 184 -14.07 -7.80 4.14
C VAL A 184 -13.49 -6.98 3.00
N LEU A 185 -13.48 -7.53 1.78
CA LEU A 185 -12.90 -6.94 0.59
C LEU A 185 -13.84 -5.96 -0.14
N PHE A 186 -15.09 -5.84 0.32
CA PHE A 186 -16.08 -4.93 -0.25
C PHE A 186 -15.65 -3.47 -0.08
N LEU A 187 -15.74 -2.68 -1.16
CA LEU A 187 -15.24 -1.31 -1.29
C LEU A 187 -13.76 -1.16 -0.91
N GLY A 188 -13.00 -2.24 -1.12
CA GLY A 188 -11.60 -2.29 -0.79
C GLY A 188 -10.69 -1.81 -1.92
N ILE A 189 -9.45 -1.52 -1.55
CA ILE A 189 -8.40 -1.08 -2.46
C ILE A 189 -7.14 -1.89 -2.18
N THR A 190 -6.49 -2.35 -3.24
CA THR A 190 -5.16 -2.98 -3.15
C THR A 190 -4.18 -2.19 -4.00
N ILE A 191 -3.20 -1.57 -3.36
CA ILE A 191 -2.16 -0.76 -4.00
C ILE A 191 -0.82 -1.45 -3.82
N THR A 192 -0.08 -1.59 -4.91
CA THR A 192 1.31 -2.05 -4.88
C THR A 192 2.17 -1.09 -5.69
N THR A 193 3.38 -0.83 -5.22
CA THR A 193 4.33 0.05 -5.90
C THR A 193 5.75 -0.13 -5.39
N ASP A 194 6.73 0.39 -6.10
CA ASP A 194 8.07 0.60 -5.59
C ASP A 194 8.15 1.89 -4.78
N MET A 195 9.25 2.08 -4.05
CA MET A 195 9.51 3.34 -3.34
C MET A 195 9.63 4.48 -4.37
N PRO A 196 8.83 5.55 -4.22
CA PRO A 196 8.84 6.66 -5.16
C PRO A 196 10.07 7.54 -5.00
N ASP A 197 10.49 8.13 -6.10
CA ASP A 197 11.46 9.22 -6.16
C ASP A 197 10.79 10.50 -6.64
N ILE A 198 10.46 11.37 -5.70
CA ILE A 198 9.78 12.64 -5.98
C ILE A 198 10.64 13.53 -6.89
N THR A 199 11.98 13.40 -6.82
CA THR A 199 12.89 14.21 -7.66
C THR A 199 12.88 13.79 -9.11
N GLU A 200 12.41 12.57 -9.41
CA GLU A 200 12.21 12.04 -10.76
C GLU A 200 10.75 12.23 -11.26
N GLY A 201 9.92 12.96 -10.50
CA GLY A 201 8.52 13.21 -10.87
C GLY A 201 7.56 12.08 -10.51
N GLU A 202 7.99 11.14 -9.68
CA GLU A 202 7.13 10.11 -9.11
C GLU A 202 6.30 10.66 -7.93
N PHE A 203 5.22 9.99 -7.57
CA PHE A 203 4.25 10.47 -6.58
C PHE A 203 4.22 9.58 -5.35
N ASP A 204 3.97 10.19 -4.18
CA ASP A 204 3.98 9.52 -2.87
C ASP A 204 2.65 9.63 -2.10
N TRP A 205 1.56 10.01 -2.73
CA TRP A 205 0.24 10.24 -2.14
C TRP A 205 -0.29 9.03 -1.34
N PHE A 206 0.12 7.83 -1.67
CA PHE A 206 -0.31 6.60 -0.99
C PHE A 206 0.31 6.42 0.40
N PHE A 207 1.29 7.23 0.80
CA PHE A 207 1.82 7.20 2.18
C PHE A 207 0.78 7.65 3.21
N ARG A 208 -0.24 8.40 2.83
CA ARG A 208 -1.35 8.74 3.73
C ARG A 208 -2.00 7.51 4.38
N TYR A 209 -2.01 6.38 3.69
CA TYR A 209 -2.53 5.14 4.24
C TYR A 209 -1.70 4.57 5.40
N ALA A 210 -0.46 5.01 5.59
CA ALA A 210 0.33 4.67 6.77
C ALA A 210 -0.26 5.30 8.03
N ASP A 211 -0.75 6.54 7.92
CA ASP A 211 -1.38 7.28 9.03
C ASP A 211 -2.78 6.73 9.35
N GLU A 212 -3.44 6.08 8.39
CA GLU A 212 -4.74 5.44 8.58
C GLU A 212 -4.63 4.05 9.25
N MET A 213 -3.42 3.48 9.35
CA MET A 213 -3.21 2.15 9.89
C MET A 213 -3.21 2.14 11.41
N ASP A 214 -4.10 1.35 12.01
CA ASP A 214 -4.06 1.00 13.43
C ASP A 214 -3.10 -0.18 13.65
N ALA A 215 -1.87 0.10 14.06
CA ALA A 215 -0.82 -0.89 14.24
C ALA A 215 -1.16 -1.97 15.28
N ASP A 216 -1.80 -1.59 16.39
CA ASP A 216 -2.20 -2.53 17.45
C ASP A 216 -3.28 -3.48 16.94
N ARG A 217 -4.22 -2.96 16.17
CA ARG A 217 -5.25 -3.78 15.55
C ARG A 217 -4.68 -4.75 14.52
N ILE A 218 -3.76 -4.29 13.67
CA ILE A 218 -3.05 -5.15 12.71
C ILE A 218 -2.28 -6.26 13.44
N TYR A 219 -1.57 -5.93 14.50
CA TYR A 219 -0.88 -6.93 15.33
C TYR A 219 -1.86 -7.98 15.90
N ASN A 220 -2.99 -7.54 16.42
CA ASN A 220 -4.03 -8.45 16.93
C ASN A 220 -4.65 -9.31 15.82
N ILE A 221 -4.89 -8.77 14.61
CA ILE A 221 -5.33 -9.54 13.45
C ILE A 221 -4.32 -10.67 13.15
N ALA A 222 -3.03 -10.36 13.11
CA ALA A 222 -1.97 -11.34 12.85
C ALA A 222 -1.97 -12.46 13.91
N ARG A 223 -2.10 -12.12 15.18
CA ARG A 223 -2.17 -13.10 16.28
C ARG A 223 -3.38 -14.03 16.16
N VAL A 224 -4.57 -13.49 15.89
CA VAL A 224 -5.78 -14.29 15.72
C VAL A 224 -5.72 -15.14 14.45
N ALA A 225 -5.11 -14.64 13.37
CA ALA A 225 -4.89 -15.41 12.16
C ALA A 225 -3.91 -16.59 12.38
N CYS A 226 -2.85 -16.37 13.17
CA CYS A 226 -1.95 -17.44 13.60
C CYS A 226 -2.70 -18.51 14.38
N ALA A 227 -3.48 -18.13 15.39
CA ALA A 227 -4.29 -19.06 16.17
C ALA A 227 -5.31 -19.83 15.30
N LEU A 228 -5.93 -19.14 14.33
CA LEU A 228 -6.83 -19.81 13.38
C LEU A 228 -6.09 -20.86 12.54
N ASN A 229 -4.88 -20.56 12.08
CA ASN A 229 -4.07 -21.49 11.31
C ASN A 229 -3.71 -22.73 12.14
N GLU A 230 -3.37 -22.58 13.42
CA GLU A 230 -3.12 -23.68 14.35
C GLU A 230 -4.36 -24.57 14.52
N GLU A 231 -5.54 -23.97 14.70
CA GLU A 231 -6.80 -24.74 14.82
C GLU A 231 -7.18 -25.45 13.51
N LEU A 232 -6.86 -24.88 12.35
CA LEU A 232 -7.04 -25.53 11.04
C LEU A 232 -6.10 -26.74 10.90
N LEU A 233 -4.84 -26.64 11.30
CA LEU A 233 -3.89 -27.74 11.29
C LEU A 233 -4.31 -28.86 12.26
N GLU A 234 -4.81 -28.49 13.45
CA GLU A 234 -5.36 -29.49 14.39
C GLU A 234 -6.61 -30.17 13.80
N MET A 235 -7.50 -29.46 13.11
CA MET A 235 -8.63 -30.03 12.41
C MET A 235 -8.18 -31.10 11.40
N GLU A 236 -7.17 -30.82 10.60
CA GLU A 236 -6.61 -31.76 9.63
C GLU A 236 -5.99 -32.98 10.34
N SER A 237 -5.29 -32.77 11.46
CA SER A 237 -4.77 -33.87 12.31
C SER A 237 -5.91 -34.76 12.85
N ILE A 238 -7.00 -34.13 13.31
CA ILE A 238 -8.18 -34.86 13.79
C ILE A 238 -8.80 -35.71 12.68
N LYS A 239 -9.00 -35.13 11.47
CA LYS A 239 -9.60 -35.83 10.33
C LYS A 239 -8.75 -36.99 9.83
N ARG A 240 -7.44 -36.94 9.94
CA ARG A 240 -6.52 -38.02 9.54
C ARG A 240 -6.51 -39.20 10.51
N ARG A 241 -6.96 -39.05 11.76
CA ARG A 241 -7.03 -40.13 12.75
C ARG A 241 -8.24 -41.03 12.49
N ALA A 242 -8.03 -42.32 12.28
CA ALA A 242 -9.06 -43.27 11.88
C ALA A 242 -10.28 -43.36 12.84
N ASN A 243 -10.12 -42.98 14.11
CA ASN A 243 -11.16 -43.10 15.15
C ASN A 243 -11.56 -41.75 15.75
N SER A 244 -11.52 -40.64 14.95
CA SER A 244 -11.93 -39.34 15.46
C SER A 244 -13.45 -39.27 15.69
N SER A 245 -13.87 -38.93 16.91
CA SER A 245 -15.29 -38.79 17.21
C SER A 245 -15.89 -37.57 16.51
N GLN A 246 -17.12 -37.71 16.02
CA GLN A 246 -17.87 -36.59 15.41
C GLN A 246 -18.00 -35.39 16.36
N LEU A 247 -18.12 -35.65 17.67
CA LEU A 247 -18.16 -34.59 18.68
C LEU A 247 -16.87 -33.77 18.73
N ARG A 248 -15.70 -34.41 18.57
CA ARG A 248 -14.40 -33.71 18.52
C ARG A 248 -14.28 -32.86 17.30
N ILE A 249 -14.67 -33.37 16.12
CA ILE A 249 -14.68 -32.62 14.85
C ILE A 249 -15.60 -31.40 14.99
N ARG A 250 -16.80 -31.55 15.54
CA ARG A 250 -17.75 -30.45 15.72
C ARG A 250 -17.20 -29.37 16.66
N ARG A 251 -16.65 -29.73 17.80
CA ARG A 251 -16.04 -28.76 18.73
C ARG A 251 -14.88 -28.00 18.11
N GLN A 252 -14.07 -28.69 17.31
CA GLN A 252 -12.98 -28.05 16.58
C GLN A 252 -13.52 -27.05 15.53
N GLN A 253 -14.57 -27.43 14.79
CA GLN A 253 -15.21 -26.54 13.82
C GLN A 253 -15.79 -25.28 14.49
N GLU A 254 -16.45 -25.43 15.63
CA GLU A 254 -17.00 -24.31 16.41
C GLU A 254 -15.92 -23.32 16.90
N ARG A 255 -14.68 -23.80 17.16
CA ARG A 255 -13.53 -22.92 17.46
C ARG A 255 -13.08 -22.15 16.23
N ILE A 256 -12.91 -22.85 15.10
CA ILE A 256 -12.53 -22.27 13.81
C ILE A 256 -13.54 -21.20 13.42
N ASP A 257 -14.84 -21.48 13.47
CA ASP A 257 -15.91 -20.56 13.10
C ASP A 257 -15.88 -19.27 13.96
N ARG A 258 -15.63 -19.41 15.27
CA ARG A 258 -15.48 -18.24 16.17
C ARG A 258 -14.29 -17.37 15.81
N LEU A 259 -13.14 -17.98 15.53
CA LEU A 259 -11.93 -17.24 15.14
C LEU A 259 -12.11 -16.56 13.77
N GLN A 260 -12.74 -17.25 12.80
CA GLN A 260 -13.05 -16.66 11.50
C GLN A 260 -14.02 -15.48 11.62
N ALA A 261 -15.07 -15.59 12.43
CA ALA A 261 -16.01 -14.49 12.67
C ALA A 261 -15.34 -13.31 13.39
N GLY A 262 -14.43 -13.59 14.33
CA GLY A 262 -13.61 -12.58 15.00
C GLY A 262 -12.70 -11.85 14.02
N LEU A 263 -11.95 -12.58 13.19
CA LEU A 263 -11.08 -12.03 12.16
C LEU A 263 -11.86 -11.16 11.17
N TRP A 264 -13.01 -11.61 10.72
CA TRP A 264 -13.86 -10.84 9.83
C TRP A 264 -14.17 -9.45 10.38
N LYS A 265 -14.61 -9.39 11.66
CA LYS A 265 -14.91 -8.11 12.34
C LYS A 265 -13.68 -7.23 12.51
N MET A 266 -12.52 -7.83 12.78
CA MET A 266 -11.29 -7.10 12.99
C MET A 266 -10.72 -6.51 11.69
N ARG A 267 -10.85 -7.23 10.56
CA ARG A 267 -10.29 -6.88 9.26
C ARG A 267 -11.12 -5.83 8.51
N LYS A 268 -12.46 -5.86 8.70
CA LYS A 268 -13.39 -5.02 7.93
C LYS A 268 -13.15 -3.54 8.19
N GLY A 269 -13.01 -2.77 7.11
CA GLY A 269 -12.77 -1.33 7.16
C GLY A 269 -11.35 -0.93 7.60
N GLN A 270 -10.44 -1.90 7.77
CA GLN A 270 -9.07 -1.60 8.19
C GLN A 270 -8.14 -1.39 7.01
N THR A 271 -7.12 -0.57 7.25
CA THR A 271 -6.01 -0.32 6.35
C THR A 271 -4.77 -1.06 6.84
N PHE A 272 -4.09 -1.75 5.92
CA PHE A 272 -2.76 -2.30 6.15
C PHE A 272 -1.76 -1.65 5.19
N PHE A 273 -0.79 -0.96 5.76
CA PHE A 273 0.31 -0.35 5.04
C PHE A 273 1.61 -1.09 5.38
N PHE A 274 2.33 -1.52 4.36
CA PHE A 274 3.55 -2.29 4.54
C PHE A 274 4.63 -1.86 3.57
N ASN A 275 5.83 -1.59 4.09
CA ASN A 275 7.01 -1.32 3.28
C ASN A 275 8.04 -2.42 3.48
N ALA A 276 8.53 -3.02 2.39
CA ALA A 276 9.46 -4.15 2.44
C ALA A 276 10.62 -4.02 1.45
N SER A 277 11.80 -4.39 1.93
CA SER A 277 12.98 -4.60 1.11
C SER A 277 12.85 -5.86 0.25
N SER A 278 13.51 -5.90 -0.91
CA SER A 278 13.71 -7.12 -1.73
C SER A 278 14.35 -8.27 -0.94
N LEU A 279 15.07 -7.97 0.14
CA LEU A 279 15.70 -8.97 1.00
C LEU A 279 14.69 -9.91 1.67
N VAL A 280 13.44 -9.47 1.86
CA VAL A 280 12.36 -10.32 2.36
C VAL A 280 12.13 -11.53 1.44
N ASN A 281 12.45 -11.40 0.15
CA ASN A 281 12.28 -12.43 -0.87
C ASN A 281 13.61 -13.12 -1.28
N VAL A 282 14.66 -12.99 -0.49
CA VAL A 282 16.00 -13.50 -0.82
C VAL A 282 16.04 -15.01 -1.05
N GLN A 283 15.15 -15.76 -0.40
CA GLN A 283 15.06 -17.22 -0.58
C GLN A 283 14.66 -17.61 -2.01
N ILE A 284 13.90 -16.77 -2.70
CA ILE A 284 13.47 -16.98 -4.10
C ILE A 284 14.41 -16.25 -5.06
N LEU A 285 14.81 -15.02 -4.72
CA LEU A 285 15.65 -14.19 -5.58
C LEU A 285 17.12 -14.63 -5.62
N THR A 286 17.59 -15.34 -4.60
CA THR A 286 18.96 -15.71 -4.32
C THR A 286 19.87 -14.53 -3.91
N VAL A 287 20.89 -14.84 -3.14
CA VAL A 287 21.92 -13.86 -2.72
C VAL A 287 22.67 -13.29 -3.92
N GLU A 288 22.93 -14.13 -4.94
CA GLU A 288 23.60 -13.74 -6.18
C GLU A 288 22.82 -12.67 -6.96
N TYR A 289 21.49 -12.79 -7.03
CA TYR A 289 20.66 -11.77 -7.66
C TYR A 289 20.79 -10.42 -6.93
N ILE A 290 20.69 -10.42 -5.61
CA ILE A 290 20.85 -9.19 -4.82
C ILE A 290 22.26 -8.61 -4.98
N ARG A 291 23.29 -9.47 -4.93
CA ARG A 291 24.68 -9.05 -5.14
C ARG A 291 24.89 -8.41 -6.51
N ARG A 292 24.31 -8.98 -7.58
CA ARG A 292 24.37 -8.39 -8.93
C ARG A 292 23.67 -7.03 -9.00
N LEU A 293 22.53 -6.87 -8.34
CA LEU A 293 21.85 -5.57 -8.27
C LEU A 293 22.72 -4.51 -7.58
N LEU A 294 23.51 -4.90 -6.57
CA LEU A 294 24.33 -3.99 -5.78
C LEU A 294 25.74 -3.78 -6.36
N SER A 295 26.26 -4.72 -7.17
CA SER A 295 27.70 -4.79 -7.54
C SER A 295 28.08 -4.06 -8.82
N GLY A 296 27.34 -3.05 -9.27
CA GLY A 296 27.89 -2.20 -10.31
C GLY A 296 26.96 -1.70 -11.41
N THR A 297 25.68 -2.00 -11.37
CA THR A 297 24.70 -1.46 -12.33
C THR A 297 23.77 -0.41 -11.74
N LEU A 298 23.68 -0.36 -10.41
CA LEU A 298 22.81 0.62 -9.73
C LEU A 298 23.67 1.60 -8.94
N GLU A 299 23.45 2.88 -9.17
CA GLU A 299 23.93 3.90 -8.23
C GLU A 299 23.38 3.61 -6.83
N MET A 300 24.13 3.99 -5.78
CA MET A 300 23.70 3.78 -4.39
C MET A 300 22.29 4.29 -4.13
N HIS A 301 21.95 5.43 -4.71
CA HIS A 301 20.63 6.04 -4.62
C HIS A 301 19.51 5.15 -5.19
N GLU A 302 19.74 4.56 -6.37
CA GLU A 302 18.79 3.64 -6.98
C GLU A 302 18.71 2.30 -6.21
N ALA A 303 19.82 1.82 -5.67
CA ALA A 303 19.84 0.62 -4.83
C ALA A 303 19.02 0.82 -3.53
N MET A 304 19.18 1.96 -2.88
CA MET A 304 18.39 2.31 -1.69
C MET A 304 16.88 2.29 -1.98
N LYS A 305 16.46 2.86 -3.09
CA LYS A 305 15.07 2.90 -3.55
C LYS A 305 14.56 1.52 -3.96
N SER A 306 15.23 0.92 -4.94
CA SER A 306 14.69 -0.24 -5.67
C SER A 306 14.94 -1.59 -4.99
N VAL A 307 15.95 -1.69 -4.11
CA VAL A 307 16.26 -2.93 -3.38
C VAL A 307 15.84 -2.84 -1.93
N PHE A 308 16.22 -1.78 -1.26
CA PHE A 308 15.98 -1.66 0.18
C PHE A 308 14.61 -1.04 0.52
N GLY A 309 13.89 -0.47 -0.46
CA GLY A 309 12.59 0.18 -0.24
C GLY A 309 12.72 1.43 0.64
N MET A 310 13.88 2.08 0.64
CA MET A 310 14.14 3.29 1.42
C MET A 310 13.85 4.53 0.58
N ARG A 311 13.28 5.55 1.19
CA ARG A 311 13.12 6.85 0.52
C ARG A 311 14.49 7.39 0.12
N PRO A 312 14.70 7.70 -1.16
CA PRO A 312 15.95 8.31 -1.58
C PRO A 312 16.02 9.74 -0.99
N GLY A 313 17.20 10.10 -0.48
CA GLY A 313 17.50 11.49 -0.19
C GLY A 313 17.76 12.27 -1.48
N LEU A 314 17.71 13.58 -1.44
CA LEU A 314 18.14 14.42 -2.57
C LEU A 314 19.55 14.02 -3.01
N LYS A 315 19.73 13.77 -4.31
CA LYS A 315 21.06 13.57 -4.90
C LYS A 315 21.94 14.75 -4.50
N ARG A 316 23.21 14.50 -4.20
CA ARG A 316 24.13 15.54 -3.70
C ARG A 316 24.18 16.74 -4.63
N GLU A 317 24.13 16.51 -5.93
CA GLU A 317 24.16 17.54 -6.98
C GLU A 317 22.88 18.40 -7.01
N LEU A 318 21.76 17.87 -6.54
CA LEU A 318 20.48 18.56 -6.47
C LEU A 318 20.26 19.26 -5.13
N ARG A 319 21.17 19.12 -4.17
CA ARG A 319 21.07 19.79 -2.89
C ARG A 319 21.53 21.23 -3.06
N PHE A 320 20.74 22.16 -2.55
CA PHE A 320 21.16 23.59 -2.51
C PHE A 320 22.46 23.76 -1.74
N TYR A 321 22.62 23.02 -0.61
CA TYR A 321 23.88 22.92 0.14
C TYR A 321 24.49 21.54 -0.14
N THR A 322 25.36 21.45 -1.15
CA THR A 322 25.97 20.17 -1.59
C THR A 322 26.83 19.48 -0.52
N LEU A 323 27.39 20.25 0.41
CA LEU A 323 28.20 19.76 1.53
C LEU A 323 27.38 19.40 2.77
N TRP A 324 26.06 19.62 2.76
CA TRP A 324 25.22 19.36 3.91
C TRP A 324 25.10 17.85 4.20
N SER A 325 25.30 17.44 5.44
CA SER A 325 25.26 16.05 5.90
C SER A 325 24.62 15.95 7.28
N GLU A 326 24.38 14.72 7.77
CA GLU A 326 23.83 14.47 9.10
C GLU A 326 24.73 15.03 10.23
N THR A 327 26.02 15.18 9.98
CA THR A 327 26.95 15.79 10.96
C THR A 327 26.69 17.28 11.19
N HIS A 328 25.94 17.93 10.31
CA HIS A 328 25.52 19.33 10.46
C HIS A 328 24.21 19.47 11.25
N LYS A 329 23.57 18.37 11.65
CA LYS A 329 22.37 18.38 12.49
C LYS A 329 22.76 18.25 13.96
N TYR A 330 22.08 18.97 14.80
CA TYR A 330 22.14 18.76 16.27
C TYR A 330 20.74 18.40 16.77
N TYR A 331 20.68 17.40 17.63
CA TYR A 331 19.41 16.82 18.10
C TYR A 331 19.12 17.19 19.55
N ASP A 332 20.08 17.84 20.23
CA ASP A 332 20.01 18.31 21.61
C ASP A 332 19.64 19.79 21.70
N GLY A 333 18.95 20.32 20.72
CA GLY A 333 18.55 21.73 20.63
C GLY A 333 17.58 22.20 21.72
N THR A 334 16.90 21.24 22.37
CA THR A 334 16.03 21.47 23.53
C THR A 334 16.44 20.55 24.69
N ALA A 335 16.18 20.93 25.93
CA ALA A 335 16.63 20.18 27.11
C ALA A 335 16.02 18.75 27.15
N ASP A 336 14.79 18.57 26.69
CA ASP A 336 14.01 17.31 26.83
C ASP A 336 13.77 16.60 25.51
N GLY A 337 14.42 17.01 24.40
CA GLY A 337 14.17 16.47 23.06
C GLY A 337 12.75 16.74 22.51
N VAL A 338 11.96 17.55 23.22
CA VAL A 338 10.61 17.94 22.83
C VAL A 338 10.68 19.22 21.99
N ALA A 339 9.77 19.38 21.02
CA ALA A 339 9.70 20.58 20.20
C ALA A 339 9.52 21.84 21.06
N ALA A 340 10.40 22.84 20.90
CA ALA A 340 10.32 24.10 21.64
C ALA A 340 9.03 24.85 21.31
N THR A 341 8.33 25.31 22.34
CA THR A 341 7.11 26.16 22.24
C THR A 341 7.44 27.66 22.32
N ASN A 342 8.60 28.01 22.81
CA ASN A 342 9.11 29.39 22.88
C ASN A 342 10.64 29.42 22.78
N SER A 343 11.21 30.61 22.54
CA SER A 343 12.64 30.82 22.29
C SER A 343 13.55 30.51 23.50
N SER A 344 13.03 30.57 24.72
CA SER A 344 13.83 30.28 25.93
C SER A 344 14.18 28.81 26.09
N GLN A 345 13.47 27.91 25.43
CA GLN A 345 13.72 26.47 25.42
C GLN A 345 14.81 26.05 24.40
N LEU A 346 15.26 26.99 23.55
CA LEU A 346 16.29 26.69 22.55
C LEU A 346 17.67 26.79 23.19
N ARG A 347 18.33 25.65 23.35
CA ARG A 347 19.61 25.51 24.11
C ARG A 347 20.74 26.37 23.57
N TYR A 348 20.84 26.53 22.25
CA TYR A 348 21.95 27.21 21.60
C TYR A 348 21.62 28.64 21.15
N LEU A 349 20.43 29.14 21.47
CA LEU A 349 20.00 30.48 21.09
C LEU A 349 20.62 31.48 22.10
N HIS A 350 21.39 32.45 21.56
CA HIS A 350 21.95 33.54 22.35
C HIS A 350 20.92 34.64 22.60
N GLN A 351 20.36 34.70 23.78
CA GLN A 351 19.24 35.60 24.14
C GLN A 351 19.55 37.10 23.98
N HIS A 352 20.82 37.47 24.00
CA HIS A 352 21.27 38.88 23.93
C HIS A 352 21.75 39.30 22.54
N ARG A 353 21.76 38.40 21.56
CA ARG A 353 22.14 38.71 20.18
C ARG A 353 20.92 38.95 19.30
N PRO A 354 21.06 39.77 18.21
CA PRO A 354 20.03 39.88 17.20
C PRO A 354 19.64 38.52 16.65
N ILE A 355 18.37 38.40 16.18
CA ILE A 355 17.89 37.24 15.46
C ILE A 355 18.05 37.53 13.97
N GLU A 356 18.56 36.58 13.22
CA GLU A 356 18.54 36.62 11.76
C GLU A 356 17.44 35.74 11.23
N ALA A 357 16.66 36.23 10.28
CA ALA A 357 15.60 35.47 9.66
C ALA A 357 15.54 35.66 8.15
N GLY A 358 15.50 34.55 7.41
CA GLY A 358 15.30 34.52 5.97
C GLY A 358 13.86 34.07 5.64
N MET A 359 13.16 34.82 4.79
CA MET A 359 11.79 34.51 4.36
C MET A 359 11.75 34.15 2.88
N ASP A 360 11.03 33.08 2.59
CA ASP A 360 10.66 32.67 1.24
C ASP A 360 9.13 32.79 1.06
N PHE A 361 8.73 33.47 -0.04
CA PHE A 361 7.33 33.73 -0.38
C PHE A 361 6.82 32.70 -1.39
N GLY A 362 5.60 32.23 -1.23
CA GLY A 362 4.98 31.31 -2.16
C GLY A 362 3.66 30.76 -1.62
N ASN A 363 3.18 29.65 -2.23
CA ASN A 363 2.02 28.91 -1.72
C ASN A 363 2.26 28.36 -0.30
N GLN A 364 3.53 28.16 0.03
CA GLN A 364 4.02 27.92 1.38
C GLN A 364 4.98 29.07 1.70
N THR A 365 4.52 30.01 2.54
CA THR A 365 5.42 31.06 3.03
C THR A 365 6.18 30.53 4.23
N SER A 366 7.51 30.54 4.16
CA SER A 366 8.39 29.99 5.19
C SER A 366 9.39 31.01 5.74
N LEU A 367 9.76 30.83 7.00
CA LEU A 367 10.71 31.64 7.73
C LEU A 367 11.73 30.72 8.39
N VAL A 368 13.01 30.90 8.06
CA VAL A 368 14.13 30.19 8.67
C VAL A 368 14.89 31.14 9.58
N ILE A 369 15.08 30.76 10.84
CA ILE A 369 15.60 31.62 11.89
C ILE A 369 16.92 31.04 12.42
N GLY A 370 17.95 31.84 12.47
CA GLY A 370 19.27 31.45 12.95
C GLY A 370 20.05 32.55 13.62
N GLN A 371 21.22 32.20 14.10
CA GLN A 371 22.22 33.10 14.64
C GLN A 371 23.63 32.55 14.41
N TYR A 372 24.63 33.43 14.34
CA TYR A 372 26.01 33.03 14.44
C TYR A 372 26.34 32.64 15.90
N ASP A 373 26.79 31.42 16.10
CA ASP A 373 27.36 30.99 17.40
C ASP A 373 28.77 31.58 17.56
N ASN A 374 29.54 31.50 16.47
CA ASN A 374 30.85 32.14 16.32
C ASN A 374 31.08 32.48 14.85
N PRO A 375 32.14 33.19 14.45
CA PRO A 375 32.38 33.60 13.06
C PRO A 375 32.37 32.46 12.02
N SER A 376 32.62 31.22 12.47
CA SER A 376 32.73 30.04 11.62
C SER A 376 31.50 29.10 11.70
N LEU A 377 30.54 29.36 12.59
CA LEU A 377 29.42 28.49 12.85
C LEU A 377 28.10 29.26 12.93
N TYR A 378 27.27 29.12 11.91
CA TYR A 378 25.91 29.61 11.89
C TYR A 378 24.95 28.47 12.28
N ARG A 379 24.06 28.69 13.23
CA ARG A 379 23.07 27.72 13.68
C ARG A 379 21.67 28.14 13.25
N ILE A 380 20.94 27.23 12.61
CA ILE A 380 19.51 27.37 12.37
C ILE A 380 18.78 26.82 13.59
N HIS A 381 18.01 27.66 14.24
CA HIS A 381 17.32 27.33 15.51
C HIS A 381 15.86 26.94 15.31
N LYS A 382 15.19 27.56 14.32
CA LYS A 382 13.76 27.33 14.08
C LYS A 382 13.42 27.50 12.60
N SER A 383 12.54 26.68 12.09
CA SER A 383 11.81 26.90 10.84
C SER A 383 10.33 27.04 11.17
N MET A 384 9.68 28.03 10.57
CA MET A 384 8.24 28.27 10.68
C MET A 384 7.66 28.42 9.29
N TYR A 385 6.41 28.03 9.08
CA TYR A 385 5.74 28.19 7.79
C TYR A 385 4.24 28.28 7.97
N VAL A 386 3.59 28.85 6.98
CA VAL A 386 2.13 28.87 6.83
C VAL A 386 1.76 28.43 5.42
N LEU A 387 0.61 27.78 5.30
CA LEU A 387 0.02 27.36 4.02
C LEU A 387 -1.24 28.18 3.75
N ALA A 388 -1.57 28.40 2.49
CA ALA A 388 -2.85 29.00 2.14
C ALA A 388 -4.02 28.25 2.81
N PRO A 389 -5.02 28.93 3.37
CA PRO A 389 -5.33 30.37 3.25
C PRO A 389 -4.62 31.28 4.26
N GLN A 390 -3.72 30.76 5.10
CA GLN A 390 -2.95 31.60 6.02
C GLN A 390 -1.96 32.47 5.22
N SER A 391 -1.65 33.65 5.78
CA SER A 391 -0.81 34.66 5.15
C SER A 391 0.43 34.96 5.98
N ILE A 392 1.28 35.81 5.47
CA ILE A 392 2.47 36.36 6.15
C ILE A 392 2.13 36.91 7.55
N ARG A 393 0.93 37.49 7.72
CA ARG A 393 0.50 38.03 9.00
C ARG A 393 0.46 36.95 10.08
N GLN A 394 -0.16 35.82 9.81
CA GLN A 394 -0.18 34.69 10.74
C GLN A 394 1.21 34.14 11.04
N LEU A 395 2.10 34.11 10.03
CA LEU A 395 3.50 33.72 10.24
C LEU A 395 4.24 34.71 11.14
N ALA A 396 4.04 36.02 10.94
CA ALA A 396 4.60 37.06 11.81
C ALA A 396 4.07 36.95 13.25
N ASP A 397 2.78 36.72 13.43
CA ASP A 397 2.19 36.52 14.76
C ASP A 397 2.79 35.30 15.47
N GLN A 398 2.98 34.18 14.76
CA GLN A 398 3.66 32.99 15.30
C GLN A 398 5.12 33.30 15.70
N PHE A 399 5.85 34.05 14.87
CA PHE A 399 7.22 34.46 15.17
C PHE A 399 7.28 35.33 16.42
N LEU A 400 6.44 36.36 16.49
CA LEU A 400 6.38 37.28 17.63
C LEU A 400 6.03 36.54 18.92
N LEU A 401 5.08 35.62 18.89
CA LEU A 401 4.68 34.82 20.03
C LEU A 401 5.83 33.92 20.50
N PHE A 402 6.50 33.21 19.58
CA PHE A 402 7.56 32.29 19.88
C PHE A 402 8.80 33.01 20.46
N PHE A 403 9.16 34.17 19.92
CA PHE A 403 10.33 34.98 20.37
C PHE A 403 9.96 36.10 21.34
N ALA A 404 8.76 36.11 21.91
CA ALA A 404 8.31 37.14 22.86
C ALA A 404 9.28 37.29 24.06
N GLY A 405 9.84 36.16 24.53
CA GLY A 405 10.80 36.12 25.65
C GLY A 405 12.24 36.40 25.26
N HIS A 406 12.59 36.58 23.98
CA HIS A 406 13.95 36.84 23.53
C HIS A 406 14.43 38.21 24.03
N GLY A 407 15.65 38.28 24.61
CA GLY A 407 16.14 39.50 25.27
C GLY A 407 16.47 40.63 24.29
N ASN A 408 17.11 40.33 23.16
CA ASN A 408 17.39 41.32 22.11
C ASN A 408 16.23 41.40 21.14
N LYS A 409 15.69 42.60 20.90
CA LYS A 409 14.53 42.83 20.03
C LYS A 409 14.93 43.28 18.62
N VAL A 410 16.18 43.10 18.21
CA VAL A 410 16.65 43.38 16.86
C VAL A 410 16.48 42.12 15.98
N LEU A 411 15.89 42.31 14.82
CA LEU A 411 15.73 41.29 13.80
C LEU A 411 16.41 41.74 12.50
N ASP A 412 17.42 41.01 12.09
CA ASP A 412 18.01 41.14 10.75
C ASP A 412 17.21 40.27 9.78
N PHE A 413 16.44 40.91 8.90
CA PHE A 413 15.46 40.26 8.07
C PHE A 413 15.85 40.24 6.59
N TYR A 414 15.94 39.06 6.01
CA TYR A 414 16.33 38.83 4.63
C TYR A 414 15.14 38.21 3.86
N TYR A 415 14.88 38.73 2.66
CA TYR A 415 13.82 38.22 1.79
C TYR A 415 14.18 38.47 0.32
N ASP A 416 13.59 37.67 -0.59
CA ASP A 416 13.72 37.86 -2.02
C ASP A 416 12.85 39.02 -2.51
N ARG A 417 13.36 39.79 -3.45
CA ARG A 417 12.62 40.92 -4.10
C ARG A 417 11.57 40.48 -5.10
N ALA A 418 11.55 39.20 -5.48
CA ALA A 418 10.60 38.63 -6.43
C ALA A 418 9.24 38.24 -5.83
N GLY A 419 9.05 38.42 -4.54
CA GLY A 419 7.79 38.10 -3.80
C GLY A 419 6.83 39.29 -3.72
#